data_712d3df8a8332fab84e5b6ba77b63851
#
_entry.id   712d3df8a8332fab84e5b6ba77b63851
#
_cell.length_a   1.000
_cell.length_b   1.000
_cell.length_c   1.000
_cell.angle_alpha   90.00
_cell.angle_beta   90.00
_cell.angle_gamma   90.00
#
_symmetry.space_group_name_H-M   'P 1'
#
loop_
_entity.id
_entity.type
_entity.pdbx_description
1 polymer ?
#
loop_
_entity_poly.entity_id
_entity_poly.type
_entity_poly.pdbx_seq_one_letter_code
_entity_poly.pdbx_strand_id
1 'polypeptide(L)'
;MNNRHFTVMLVDDHPLMRRGIRQLLELNSSFDVVAEANNGTEALAEARRLSPDVILLDLHMKGMSGLDTLKALRNEGVAARILVLTVSDARSDIYAMLDAGADGYLLKDSEPELLLQQITEGAQGQNVYSRIVRDYLATRGHSANPFQTLTERELDVLQEVARGLSNKEIALALHISEETVKVHIRNFLRKLDVRSRVAATVLWLENKHS
;
A
#
# COMPACT_ATOMS: atom_id res chain seq x y z
N MET A 1 -36.33 2.17 -4.70
CA MET A 1 -34.92 2.09 -4.34
C MET A 1 -34.12 2.07 -5.64
N ASN A 2 -33.27 3.08 -5.90
CA ASN A 2 -32.48 3.13 -7.13
C ASN A 2 -31.44 2.01 -7.10
N ASN A 3 -31.73 0.94 -7.83
CA ASN A 3 -30.76 -0.14 -8.03
C ASN A 3 -29.69 0.39 -9.01
N ARG A 4 -28.67 1.10 -8.50
CA ARG A 4 -27.58 1.59 -9.32
C ARG A 4 -26.70 0.40 -9.71
N HIS A 5 -26.63 0.09 -10.99
CA HIS A 5 -25.71 -0.90 -11.51
C HIS A 5 -24.33 -0.28 -11.66
N PHE A 6 -23.31 -1.00 -11.25
CA PHE A 6 -21.91 -0.60 -11.37
C PHE A 6 -21.18 -1.52 -12.35
N THR A 7 -20.53 -0.95 -13.34
CA THR A 7 -19.64 -1.67 -14.22
C THR A 7 -18.29 -1.86 -13.56
N VAL A 8 -17.77 -3.10 -13.54
CA VAL A 8 -16.55 -3.47 -12.84
C VAL A 8 -15.50 -4.03 -13.81
N MET A 9 -14.28 -3.58 -13.69
CA MET A 9 -13.12 -4.21 -14.32
C MET A 9 -12.25 -4.92 -13.28
N LEU A 10 -11.86 -6.16 -13.56
CA LEU A 10 -10.97 -6.96 -12.72
C LEU A 10 -9.56 -6.95 -13.32
N VAL A 11 -8.57 -6.58 -12.52
CA VAL A 11 -7.15 -6.52 -12.94
C VAL A 11 -6.31 -7.34 -11.98
N ASP A 12 -5.91 -8.54 -12.41
CA ASP A 12 -5.16 -9.51 -11.60
C ASP A 12 -4.50 -10.53 -12.54
N ASP A 13 -3.24 -10.86 -12.34
CA ASP A 13 -2.53 -11.84 -13.19
C ASP A 13 -2.80 -13.32 -12.80
N HIS A 14 -3.58 -13.56 -11.73
CA HIS A 14 -3.97 -14.90 -11.28
C HIS A 14 -5.37 -15.29 -11.80
N PRO A 15 -5.49 -16.20 -12.79
CA PRO A 15 -6.78 -16.51 -13.41
C PRO A 15 -7.83 -17.08 -12.43
N LEU A 16 -7.40 -17.91 -11.47
CA LEU A 16 -8.32 -18.49 -10.47
C LEU A 16 -8.88 -17.43 -9.54
N MET A 17 -8.06 -16.45 -9.16
CA MET A 17 -8.50 -15.34 -8.32
C MET A 17 -9.50 -14.47 -9.06
N ARG A 18 -9.21 -14.07 -10.31
CA ARG A 18 -10.18 -13.31 -11.12
C ARG A 18 -11.52 -14.01 -11.24
N ARG A 19 -11.50 -15.34 -11.51
CA ARG A 19 -12.75 -16.12 -11.59
C ARG A 19 -13.49 -16.14 -10.26
N GLY A 20 -12.80 -16.31 -9.13
CA GLY A 20 -13.40 -16.27 -7.80
C GLY A 20 -14.06 -14.92 -7.49
N ILE A 21 -13.37 -13.81 -7.77
CA ILE A 21 -13.90 -12.47 -7.57
C ILE A 21 -15.08 -12.19 -8.50
N ARG A 22 -15.02 -12.62 -9.76
CA ARG A 22 -16.16 -12.53 -10.69
C ARG A 22 -17.38 -13.23 -10.11
N GLN A 23 -17.24 -14.50 -9.69
CA GLN A 23 -18.37 -15.25 -9.09
C GLN A 23 -18.91 -14.57 -7.83
N LEU A 24 -18.04 -14.01 -6.99
CA LEU A 24 -18.47 -13.27 -5.81
C LEU A 24 -19.29 -12.04 -6.17
N LEU A 25 -18.89 -11.26 -7.18
CA LEU A 25 -19.63 -10.09 -7.65
C LEU A 25 -20.98 -10.47 -8.28
N GLU A 26 -21.03 -11.59 -9.00
CA GLU A 26 -22.27 -12.09 -9.63
C GLU A 26 -23.36 -12.47 -8.60
N LEU A 27 -23.00 -12.67 -7.31
CA LEU A 27 -23.99 -12.85 -6.24
C LEU A 27 -24.78 -11.57 -5.95
N ASN A 28 -24.30 -10.41 -6.37
CA ASN A 28 -24.97 -9.14 -6.21
C ASN A 28 -25.34 -8.55 -7.58
N SER A 29 -26.63 -8.54 -7.89
CA SER A 29 -27.16 -8.05 -9.16
C SER A 29 -26.87 -6.58 -9.47
N SER A 30 -26.25 -5.84 -8.54
CA SER A 30 -25.81 -4.46 -8.76
C SER A 30 -24.46 -4.35 -9.48
N PHE A 31 -23.75 -5.45 -9.71
CA PHE A 31 -22.47 -5.47 -10.39
C PHE A 31 -22.55 -6.17 -11.74
N ASP A 32 -21.88 -5.56 -12.73
CA ASP A 32 -21.64 -6.14 -14.05
C ASP A 32 -20.14 -6.11 -14.34
N VAL A 33 -19.51 -7.29 -14.43
CA VAL A 33 -18.07 -7.41 -14.74
C VAL A 33 -17.90 -7.29 -16.25
N VAL A 34 -17.57 -6.09 -16.72
CA VAL A 34 -17.46 -5.72 -18.13
C VAL A 34 -16.11 -6.01 -18.76
N ALA A 35 -15.05 -6.17 -17.96
CA ALA A 35 -13.71 -6.51 -18.43
C ALA A 35 -12.89 -7.26 -17.38
N GLU A 36 -11.95 -8.04 -17.87
CA GLU A 36 -10.86 -8.64 -17.11
C GLU A 36 -9.55 -8.31 -17.79
N ALA A 37 -8.53 -7.93 -17.04
CA ALA A 37 -7.17 -7.70 -17.50
C ALA A 37 -6.18 -8.52 -16.68
N ASN A 38 -5.15 -9.07 -17.34
CA ASN A 38 -4.13 -9.89 -16.69
C ASN A 38 -2.82 -9.13 -16.44
N ASN A 39 -2.75 -7.86 -16.83
CA ASN A 39 -1.62 -6.97 -16.63
C ASN A 39 -2.05 -5.49 -16.74
N GLY A 40 -1.13 -4.59 -16.33
CA GLY A 40 -1.42 -3.16 -16.33
C GLY A 40 -1.65 -2.54 -17.71
N THR A 41 -0.93 -3.00 -18.74
CA THR A 41 -1.09 -2.49 -20.11
C THR A 41 -2.48 -2.78 -20.66
N GLU A 42 -2.96 -4.00 -20.45
CA GLU A 42 -4.31 -4.42 -20.83
C GLU A 42 -5.37 -3.63 -20.03
N ALA A 43 -5.12 -3.43 -18.73
CA ALA A 43 -6.00 -2.65 -17.87
C ALA A 43 -6.18 -1.20 -18.35
N LEU A 44 -5.10 -0.54 -18.79
CA LEU A 44 -5.18 0.81 -19.35
C LEU A 44 -5.99 0.86 -20.64
N ALA A 45 -5.79 -0.10 -21.55
CA ALA A 45 -6.52 -0.18 -22.81
C ALA A 45 -8.04 -0.38 -22.56
N GLU A 46 -8.40 -1.32 -21.68
CA GLU A 46 -9.80 -1.62 -21.35
C GLU A 46 -10.47 -0.48 -20.56
N ALA A 47 -9.75 0.19 -19.64
CA ALA A 47 -10.27 1.32 -18.91
C ALA A 47 -10.65 2.49 -19.84
N ARG A 48 -9.82 2.77 -20.85
CA ARG A 48 -10.12 3.79 -21.87
C ARG A 48 -11.34 3.42 -22.72
N ARG A 49 -11.45 2.15 -23.09
CA ARG A 49 -12.50 1.64 -23.97
C ARG A 49 -13.87 1.61 -23.29
N LEU A 50 -13.91 1.18 -22.02
CA LEU A 50 -15.17 0.85 -21.32
C LEU A 50 -15.57 1.88 -20.28
N SER A 51 -14.63 2.71 -19.79
CA SER A 51 -14.86 3.66 -18.71
C SER A 51 -15.63 3.03 -17.53
N PRO A 52 -15.10 1.97 -16.89
CA PRO A 52 -15.81 1.27 -15.82
C PRO A 52 -16.03 2.19 -14.61
N ASP A 53 -17.08 1.93 -13.83
CA ASP A 53 -17.35 2.65 -12.57
C ASP A 53 -16.32 2.26 -11.49
N VAL A 54 -15.92 0.99 -11.46
CA VAL A 54 -15.02 0.43 -10.45
C VAL A 54 -13.92 -0.41 -11.11
N ILE A 55 -12.72 -0.28 -10.62
CA ILE A 55 -11.57 -1.13 -10.99
C ILE A 55 -11.09 -1.82 -9.71
N LEU A 56 -11.12 -3.15 -9.69
CA LEU A 56 -10.45 -3.96 -8.68
C LEU A 56 -9.06 -4.29 -9.18
N LEU A 57 -8.04 -3.81 -8.50
CA LEU A 57 -6.65 -3.83 -8.96
C LEU A 57 -5.74 -4.60 -8.01
N ASP A 58 -5.12 -5.67 -8.49
CA ASP A 58 -4.06 -6.32 -7.73
C ASP A 58 -2.76 -5.49 -7.76
N LEU A 59 -2.05 -5.54 -6.65
CA LEU A 59 -0.76 -4.85 -6.48
C LEU A 59 0.38 -5.59 -7.18
N HIS A 60 0.42 -6.91 -7.01
CA HIS A 60 1.52 -7.75 -7.47
C HIS A 60 1.18 -8.44 -8.79
N MET A 61 1.50 -7.80 -9.89
CA MET A 61 1.33 -8.36 -11.22
C MET A 61 2.65 -8.42 -11.98
N LYS A 62 2.78 -9.37 -12.89
CA LYS A 62 3.92 -9.49 -13.78
C LYS A 62 3.95 -8.33 -14.79
N GLY A 63 5.16 -7.85 -15.08
CA GLY A 63 5.34 -6.73 -16.00
C GLY A 63 5.07 -5.39 -15.31
N MET A 64 4.01 -4.69 -15.70
CA MET A 64 3.60 -3.43 -15.07
C MET A 64 2.95 -3.70 -13.71
N SER A 65 3.53 -3.17 -12.63
CA SER A 65 3.02 -3.36 -11.27
C SER A 65 1.65 -2.70 -11.07
N GLY A 66 0.91 -3.14 -10.05
CA GLY A 66 -0.36 -2.48 -9.69
C GLY A 66 -0.18 -1.00 -9.34
N LEU A 67 0.92 -0.65 -8.69
CA LEU A 67 1.22 0.76 -8.37
C LEU A 67 1.45 1.60 -9.63
N ASP A 68 2.23 1.09 -10.59
CA ASP A 68 2.47 1.79 -11.85
C ASP A 68 1.20 1.88 -12.70
N THR A 69 0.38 0.82 -12.68
CA THR A 69 -0.95 0.80 -13.31
C THR A 69 -1.87 1.86 -12.72
N LEU A 70 -1.96 1.94 -11.40
CA LEU A 70 -2.76 2.95 -10.70
C LEU A 70 -2.33 4.37 -11.07
N LYS A 71 -1.03 4.65 -11.00
CA LYS A 71 -0.48 5.96 -11.38
C LYS A 71 -0.82 6.32 -12.83
N ALA A 72 -0.67 5.37 -13.74
CA ALA A 72 -0.99 5.59 -15.16
C ALA A 72 -2.49 5.85 -15.37
N LEU A 73 -3.38 5.08 -14.74
CA LEU A 73 -4.84 5.31 -14.78
C LEU A 73 -5.20 6.72 -14.27
N ARG A 74 -4.61 7.15 -13.16
CA ARG A 74 -4.85 8.51 -12.60
C ARG A 74 -4.29 9.61 -13.49
N ASN A 75 -3.10 9.43 -14.05
CA ASN A 75 -2.49 10.39 -14.97
C ASN A 75 -3.30 10.55 -16.27
N GLU A 76 -4.00 9.51 -16.71
CA GLU A 76 -4.93 9.56 -17.85
C GLU A 76 -6.31 10.12 -17.51
N GLY A 77 -6.54 10.50 -16.26
CA GLY A 77 -7.80 11.07 -15.81
C GLY A 77 -8.95 10.06 -15.69
N VAL A 78 -8.63 8.77 -15.52
CA VAL A 78 -9.66 7.73 -15.31
C VAL A 78 -10.43 8.01 -14.03
N ALA A 79 -11.75 8.25 -14.18
CA ALA A 79 -12.63 8.64 -13.07
C ALA A 79 -13.12 7.45 -12.22
N ALA A 80 -12.86 6.21 -12.65
CA ALA A 80 -13.26 5.01 -11.95
C ALA A 80 -12.81 5.01 -10.48
N ARG A 81 -13.63 4.41 -9.61
CA ARG A 81 -13.19 4.07 -8.25
C ARG A 81 -12.18 2.94 -8.32
N ILE A 82 -10.97 3.15 -7.85
CA ILE A 82 -9.90 2.14 -7.89
C ILE A 82 -9.71 1.56 -6.48
N LEU A 83 -10.16 0.32 -6.31
CA LEU A 83 -10.04 -0.43 -5.07
C LEU A 83 -8.91 -1.46 -5.24
N VAL A 84 -7.87 -1.32 -4.45
CA VAL A 84 -6.78 -2.30 -4.41
C VAL A 84 -7.28 -3.58 -3.75
N LEU A 85 -7.03 -4.71 -4.37
CA LEU A 85 -7.39 -6.03 -3.86
C LEU A 85 -6.17 -6.95 -3.95
N THR A 86 -5.49 -7.18 -2.83
CA THR A 86 -4.19 -7.85 -2.79
C THR A 86 -4.01 -8.74 -1.56
N VAL A 87 -3.00 -9.58 -1.57
CA VAL A 87 -2.57 -10.35 -0.39
C VAL A 87 -1.57 -9.60 0.49
N SER A 88 -1.04 -8.46 0.03
CA SER A 88 -0.06 -7.69 0.80
C SER A 88 -0.72 -6.84 1.87
N ASP A 89 -0.23 -6.99 3.10
CA ASP A 89 -0.55 -6.15 4.25
C ASP A 89 0.63 -5.25 4.67
N ALA A 90 1.68 -5.17 3.84
CA ALA A 90 2.84 -4.36 4.11
C ALA A 90 2.50 -2.85 4.12
N ARG A 91 2.92 -2.14 5.17
CA ARG A 91 2.66 -0.70 5.33
C ARG A 91 3.15 0.13 4.14
N SER A 92 4.33 -0.20 3.60
CA SER A 92 4.90 0.47 2.43
C SER A 92 3.98 0.40 1.22
N ASP A 93 3.39 -0.79 0.98
CA ASP A 93 2.49 -1.01 -0.14
C ASP A 93 1.17 -0.26 0.05
N ILE A 94 0.62 -0.31 1.27
CA ILE A 94 -0.61 0.41 1.64
C ILE A 94 -0.43 1.90 1.39
N TYR A 95 0.63 2.51 1.92
CA TYR A 95 0.86 3.94 1.77
C TYR A 95 1.14 4.33 0.32
N ALA A 96 1.96 3.55 -0.41
CA ALA A 96 2.27 3.83 -1.80
C ALA A 96 1.00 3.84 -2.68
N MET A 97 0.08 2.88 -2.47
CA MET A 97 -1.16 2.81 -3.24
C MET A 97 -2.14 3.94 -2.88
N LEU A 98 -2.27 4.28 -1.60
CA LEU A 98 -3.15 5.37 -1.17
C LEU A 98 -2.62 6.73 -1.62
N ASP A 99 -1.31 6.97 -1.53
CA ASP A 99 -0.66 8.19 -2.01
C ASP A 99 -0.73 8.33 -3.53
N ALA A 100 -0.78 7.21 -4.26
CA ALA A 100 -1.00 7.18 -5.71
C ALA A 100 -2.46 7.40 -6.12
N GLY A 101 -3.40 7.51 -5.16
CA GLY A 101 -4.80 7.82 -5.42
C GLY A 101 -5.73 6.61 -5.49
N ALA A 102 -5.41 5.51 -4.78
CA ALA A 102 -6.36 4.43 -4.55
C ALA A 102 -7.52 4.91 -3.67
N ASP A 103 -8.73 4.48 -3.99
CA ASP A 103 -9.95 4.82 -3.23
C ASP A 103 -10.25 3.81 -2.12
N GLY A 104 -9.54 2.70 -2.11
CA GLY A 104 -9.65 1.67 -1.08
C GLY A 104 -8.52 0.67 -1.15
N TYR A 105 -8.32 -0.07 -0.06
CA TYR A 105 -7.31 -1.12 0.04
C TYR A 105 -7.88 -2.30 0.83
N LEU A 106 -8.11 -3.40 0.12
CA LEU A 106 -8.77 -4.60 0.58
C LEU A 106 -7.82 -5.79 0.50
N LEU A 107 -7.98 -6.74 1.41
CA LEU A 107 -7.19 -7.96 1.43
C LEU A 107 -7.98 -9.12 0.83
N LYS A 108 -7.31 -9.93 -0.02
CA LYS A 108 -7.90 -11.10 -0.70
C LYS A 108 -8.25 -12.24 0.24
N ASP A 109 -7.70 -12.28 1.45
CA ASP A 109 -7.96 -13.25 2.50
C ASP A 109 -9.16 -12.89 3.40
N SER A 110 -9.85 -11.78 3.10
CA SER A 110 -11.08 -11.40 3.80
C SER A 110 -12.21 -12.39 3.52
N GLU A 111 -13.12 -12.56 4.50
CA GLU A 111 -14.35 -13.34 4.30
C GLU A 111 -15.15 -12.83 3.10
N PRO A 112 -15.68 -13.72 2.23
CA PRO A 112 -16.33 -13.33 0.97
C PRO A 112 -17.45 -12.30 1.13
N GLU A 113 -18.29 -12.46 2.14
CA GLU A 113 -19.41 -11.56 2.43
C GLU A 113 -18.92 -10.16 2.82
N LEU A 114 -17.88 -10.10 3.64
CA LEU A 114 -17.25 -8.83 4.05
C LEU A 114 -16.60 -8.14 2.85
N LEU A 115 -15.90 -8.91 2.01
CA LEU A 115 -15.27 -8.39 0.80
C LEU A 115 -16.30 -7.80 -0.16
N LEU A 116 -17.41 -8.52 -0.41
CA LEU A 116 -18.50 -8.03 -1.25
C LEU A 116 -19.15 -6.77 -0.69
N GLN A 117 -19.36 -6.70 0.63
CA GLN A 117 -19.86 -5.49 1.30
C GLN A 117 -18.91 -4.31 1.08
N GLN A 118 -17.61 -4.50 1.32
CA GLN A 118 -16.60 -3.44 1.16
C GLN A 118 -16.50 -2.95 -0.29
N ILE A 119 -16.54 -3.86 -1.27
CA ILE A 119 -16.57 -3.49 -2.69
C ILE A 119 -17.85 -2.66 -2.99
N THR A 120 -19.00 -3.04 -2.43
CA THR A 120 -20.26 -2.31 -2.61
C THR A 120 -20.18 -0.90 -2.04
N GLU A 121 -19.65 -0.75 -0.83
CA GLU A 121 -19.43 0.56 -0.19
C GLU A 121 -18.47 1.42 -1.01
N GLY A 122 -17.38 0.82 -1.52
CA GLY A 122 -16.41 1.49 -2.39
C GLY A 122 -17.00 1.97 -3.70
N ALA A 123 -17.84 1.16 -4.34
CA ALA A 123 -18.57 1.52 -5.56
C ALA A 123 -19.53 2.69 -5.34
N GLN A 124 -20.12 2.78 -4.16
CA GLN A 124 -21.00 3.88 -3.76
C GLN A 124 -20.26 5.19 -3.40
N GLY A 125 -18.92 5.21 -3.51
CA GLY A 125 -18.14 6.41 -3.30
C GLY A 125 -17.46 6.51 -1.93
N GLN A 126 -17.60 5.51 -1.06
CA GLN A 126 -16.90 5.49 0.22
C GLN A 126 -15.44 5.05 0.04
N ASN A 127 -14.55 5.57 0.87
CA ASN A 127 -13.21 5.02 0.97
C ASN A 127 -13.25 3.79 1.88
N VAL A 128 -12.80 2.66 1.34
CA VAL A 128 -12.92 1.35 2.01
C VAL A 128 -11.55 0.75 2.30
N TYR A 129 -11.40 0.27 3.52
CA TYR A 129 -10.13 -0.27 3.99
C TYR A 129 -10.39 -1.52 4.83
N SER A 130 -9.55 -2.56 4.64
CA SER A 130 -9.51 -3.68 5.56
C SER A 130 -9.14 -3.23 6.97
N ARG A 131 -9.44 -4.05 7.98
CA ARG A 131 -9.20 -3.70 9.40
C ARG A 131 -7.75 -3.27 9.64
N ILE A 132 -6.79 -4.05 9.16
CA ILE A 132 -5.35 -3.77 9.36
C ILE A 132 -4.94 -2.44 8.71
N VAL A 133 -5.51 -2.12 7.55
CA VAL A 133 -5.26 -0.84 6.87
C VAL A 133 -5.82 0.32 7.66
N ARG A 134 -7.03 0.19 8.23
CA ARG A 134 -7.61 1.21 9.12
C ARG A 134 -6.75 1.47 10.35
N ASP A 135 -6.23 0.41 10.97
CA ASP A 135 -5.35 0.51 12.13
C ASP A 135 -4.05 1.26 11.77
N TYR A 136 -3.49 1.00 10.59
CA TYR A 136 -2.32 1.74 10.08
C TYR A 136 -2.63 3.20 9.77
N LEU A 137 -3.77 3.49 9.17
CA LEU A 137 -4.19 4.87 8.88
C LEU A 137 -4.51 5.66 10.14
N ALA A 138 -5.08 5.03 11.16
CA ALA A 138 -5.30 5.65 12.46
C ALA A 138 -3.99 6.08 13.12
N THR A 139 -2.92 5.31 12.92
CA THR A 139 -1.58 5.67 13.41
C THR A 139 -0.87 6.73 12.54
N ARG A 140 -1.28 6.88 11.26
CA ARG A 140 -0.75 7.92 10.36
C ARG A 140 -1.24 9.32 10.72
N GLY A 141 -2.49 9.45 11.19
CA GLY A 141 -3.09 10.74 11.61
C GLY A 141 -2.55 11.28 12.93
N HIS A 142 -2.04 10.41 13.78
CA HIS A 142 -1.12 10.78 14.83
C HIS A 142 0.25 10.68 14.17
N SER A 143 0.89 11.80 13.87
CA SER A 143 2.30 11.83 13.52
C SER A 143 3.09 11.38 14.76
N ALA A 144 2.97 10.11 15.10
CA ALA A 144 3.90 9.45 15.96
C ALA A 144 5.20 9.51 15.17
N ASN A 145 6.04 10.48 15.51
CA ASN A 145 7.42 10.53 15.09
C ASN A 145 7.91 9.07 15.12
N PRO A 146 8.21 8.43 13.96
CA PRO A 146 8.53 7.01 13.92
C PRO A 146 9.68 6.67 14.87
N PHE A 147 10.42 7.69 15.28
CA PHE A 147 11.54 7.62 16.20
C PHE A 147 11.14 7.59 17.69
N GLN A 148 9.86 7.79 18.05
CA GLN A 148 9.39 7.70 19.45
C GLN A 148 9.53 6.29 20.03
N THR A 149 9.62 5.26 19.21
CA THR A 149 9.86 3.87 19.63
C THR A 149 11.33 3.58 19.89
N LEU A 150 12.23 4.49 19.49
CA LEU A 150 13.65 4.35 19.70
C LEU A 150 14.05 4.79 21.11
N THR A 151 14.98 4.07 21.71
CA THR A 151 15.67 4.53 22.90
C THR A 151 16.56 5.73 22.59
N GLU A 152 16.94 6.52 23.59
CA GLU A 152 17.89 7.64 23.40
C GLU A 152 19.17 7.18 22.71
N ARG A 153 19.70 6.03 23.09
CA ARG A 153 20.92 5.47 22.49
C ARG A 153 20.73 5.02 21.04
N GLU A 154 19.59 4.46 20.70
CA GLU A 154 19.27 4.12 19.31
C GLU A 154 19.13 5.40 18.47
N LEU A 155 18.56 6.45 19.04
CA LEU A 155 18.41 7.74 18.40
C LEU A 155 19.78 8.43 18.17
N ASP A 156 20.65 8.42 19.18
CA ASP A 156 22.03 8.94 19.07
C ASP A 156 22.77 8.25 17.91
N VAL A 157 22.71 6.90 17.88
CA VAL A 157 23.35 6.12 16.81
C VAL A 157 22.72 6.42 15.43
N LEU A 158 21.41 6.54 15.35
CA LEU A 158 20.71 6.87 14.09
C LEU A 158 21.13 8.25 13.56
N GLN A 159 21.27 9.24 14.43
CA GLN A 159 21.74 10.57 14.05
C GLN A 159 23.15 10.54 13.42
N GLU A 160 24.07 9.79 14.02
CA GLU A 160 25.42 9.66 13.49
C GLU A 160 25.44 8.84 12.19
N VAL A 161 24.57 7.82 12.07
CA VAL A 161 24.35 7.09 10.81
C VAL A 161 23.85 8.03 9.71
N ALA A 162 22.90 8.92 10.02
CA ALA A 162 22.37 9.89 9.07
C ALA A 162 23.40 10.96 8.64
N ARG A 163 24.45 11.18 9.45
CA ARG A 163 25.60 12.02 9.09
C ARG A 163 26.61 11.30 8.19
N GLY A 164 26.40 10.01 7.92
CA GLY A 164 27.25 9.22 7.04
C GLY A 164 28.46 8.57 7.72
N LEU A 165 28.55 8.61 9.06
CA LEU A 165 29.69 8.06 9.80
C LEU A 165 29.72 6.51 9.74
N SER A 166 30.91 5.93 9.67
CA SER A 166 31.15 4.50 9.81
C SER A 166 30.92 4.03 11.25
N ASN A 167 30.74 2.72 11.46
CA ASN A 167 30.55 2.16 12.81
C ASN A 167 31.70 2.51 13.77
N LYS A 168 32.92 2.56 13.24
CA LYS A 168 34.12 2.92 14.02
C LYS A 168 34.08 4.38 14.46
N GLU A 169 33.69 5.30 13.56
CA GLU A 169 33.54 6.73 13.87
C GLU A 169 32.41 6.98 14.86
N ILE A 170 31.28 6.27 14.70
CA ILE A 170 30.15 6.33 15.64
C ILE A 170 30.57 5.83 17.01
N ALA A 171 31.29 4.70 17.07
CA ALA A 171 31.83 4.14 18.32
C ALA A 171 32.71 5.16 19.07
N LEU A 172 33.59 5.85 18.36
CA LEU A 172 34.44 6.91 18.92
C LEU A 172 33.60 8.12 19.37
N ALA A 173 32.66 8.58 18.53
CA ALA A 173 31.84 9.76 18.83
C ALA A 173 30.94 9.57 20.06
N LEU A 174 30.40 8.35 20.23
CA LEU A 174 29.47 8.03 21.32
C LEU A 174 30.12 7.33 22.52
N HIS A 175 31.43 7.13 22.50
CA HIS A 175 32.21 6.43 23.54
C HIS A 175 31.69 5.02 23.86
N ILE A 176 31.35 4.22 22.83
CA ILE A 176 30.91 2.84 22.93
C ILE A 176 31.72 1.93 22.01
N SER A 177 31.54 0.60 22.11
CA SER A 177 32.19 -0.33 21.20
C SER A 177 31.53 -0.39 19.83
N GLU A 178 32.29 -0.74 18.78
CA GLU A 178 31.69 -0.98 17.44
C GLU A 178 30.63 -2.08 17.46
N GLU A 179 30.78 -3.10 18.32
CA GLU A 179 29.79 -4.15 18.51
C GLU A 179 28.48 -3.61 19.08
N THR A 180 28.57 -2.67 20.03
CA THR A 180 27.41 -1.98 20.57
C THR A 180 26.70 -1.12 19.51
N VAL A 181 27.46 -0.45 18.64
CA VAL A 181 26.91 0.30 17.49
C VAL A 181 26.11 -0.63 16.58
N LYS A 182 26.66 -1.80 16.20
CA LYS A 182 25.95 -2.80 15.37
C LYS A 182 24.65 -3.29 16.00
N VAL A 183 24.63 -3.48 17.31
CA VAL A 183 23.42 -3.88 18.05
C VAL A 183 22.36 -2.78 17.96
N HIS A 184 22.71 -1.52 18.20
CA HIS A 184 21.77 -0.40 18.10
C HIS A 184 21.24 -0.22 16.67
N ILE A 185 22.11 -0.34 15.65
CA ILE A 185 21.69 -0.29 14.24
C ILE A 185 20.66 -1.40 13.96
N ARG A 186 20.93 -2.64 14.30
CA ARG A 186 19.99 -3.76 14.11
C ARG A 186 18.65 -3.49 14.80
N ASN A 187 18.68 -2.96 16.02
CA ASN A 187 17.47 -2.69 16.79
C ASN A 187 16.64 -1.59 16.16
N PHE A 188 17.24 -0.46 15.80
CA PHE A 188 16.46 0.63 15.20
C PHE A 188 15.96 0.28 13.79
N LEU A 189 16.73 -0.46 12.97
CA LEU A 189 16.24 -0.92 11.66
C LEU A 189 14.98 -1.77 11.81
N ARG A 190 14.95 -2.68 12.80
CA ARG A 190 13.76 -3.49 13.09
C ARG A 190 12.60 -2.63 13.60
N LYS A 191 12.84 -1.66 14.51
CA LYS A 191 11.79 -0.79 15.08
C LYS A 191 11.21 0.18 14.07
N LEU A 192 12.03 0.67 13.12
CA LEU A 192 11.63 1.56 12.03
C LEU A 192 11.07 0.81 10.82
N ASP A 193 11.12 -0.53 10.85
CA ASP A 193 10.71 -1.41 9.75
C ASP A 193 11.41 -1.07 8.41
N VAL A 194 12.71 -0.82 8.49
CA VAL A 194 13.57 -0.54 7.32
C VAL A 194 14.68 -1.57 7.16
N ARG A 195 15.05 -1.88 5.92
CA ARG A 195 15.98 -2.98 5.63
C ARG A 195 17.46 -2.56 5.54
N SER A 196 17.77 -1.27 5.55
CA SER A 196 19.13 -0.77 5.42
C SER A 196 19.36 0.54 6.18
N ARG A 197 20.62 0.82 6.50
CA ARG A 197 21.03 2.10 7.10
C ARG A 197 20.71 3.29 6.17
N VAL A 198 20.78 3.08 4.85
CA VAL A 198 20.42 4.11 3.87
C VAL A 198 18.94 4.42 3.96
N ALA A 199 18.07 3.41 4.02
CA ALA A 199 16.64 3.60 4.18
C ALA A 199 16.30 4.32 5.51
N ALA A 200 16.99 3.98 6.60
CA ALA A 200 16.84 4.68 7.88
C ALA A 200 17.29 6.15 7.79
N THR A 201 18.38 6.43 7.07
CA THR A 201 18.86 7.80 6.82
C THR A 201 17.85 8.63 6.04
N VAL A 202 17.28 8.07 4.96
CA VAL A 202 16.24 8.75 4.17
C VAL A 202 15.03 9.08 5.04
N LEU A 203 14.53 8.09 5.79
CA LEU A 203 13.42 8.27 6.72
C LEU A 203 13.71 9.37 7.76
N TRP A 204 14.93 9.43 8.29
CA TRP A 204 15.36 10.47 9.24
C TRP A 204 15.34 11.87 8.62
N LEU A 205 15.90 12.01 7.42
CA LEU A 205 16.01 13.29 6.74
C LEU A 205 14.64 13.83 6.31
N GLU A 206 13.74 12.98 5.83
CA GLU A 206 12.37 13.35 5.45
C GLU A 206 11.57 13.87 6.64
N ASN A 207 11.71 13.25 7.82
CA ASN A 207 10.98 13.66 9.02
C ASN A 207 11.58 14.88 9.74
N LYS A 208 12.80 15.31 9.39
CA LYS A 208 13.44 16.49 9.98
C LYS A 208 13.00 17.79 9.29
N HIS A 209 12.33 17.69 8.12
CA HIS A 209 11.87 18.83 7.31
C HIS A 209 10.33 18.99 7.35
N SER A 210 9.64 18.27 8.23
CA SER A 210 8.16 18.34 8.41
C SER A 210 7.81 19.11 9.70
#